data_a2451f408919972e13246854db9dd6f4
#
_entry.id   a2451f408919972e13246854db9dd6f4
#
_cell.length_a   1.000
_cell.length_b   1.000
_cell.length_c   1.000
_cell.angle_alpha   90.00
_cell.angle_beta   90.00
_cell.angle_gamma   90.00
#
_symmetry.space_group_name_H-M   'P 1'
#
loop_
_entity.id
_entity.type
_entity.pdbx_description
1 polymer ?
#
loop_
_entity_poly.entity_id
_entity_poly.type
_entity_poly.pdbx_seq_one_letter_code
_entity_poly.pdbx_strand_id
1 'polypeptide(L)'
;HRYYNLKHNCMLIDNKKFETIWYDDKSECVQIIDQTKLPFELIITKLNNLDDVIIAIKEMKVRGAPLIGATAAFGVYLAFRELKDKDQMLLAIEKIKQTRPTAVNLFWAVERMVSKIDFSYANKEIENILLKEALKICEEDKDCCKKIGENGLEIIKNISNEKKKLNILTHCNAGWLATIDWGTATAPIYYARDNN
;
A
#
# COMPACT_ATOMS: atom_id res chain seq x y z
N HIS A 1 32.13 17.87 -2.75
CA HIS A 1 30.67 17.99 -2.67
C HIS A 1 30.04 16.98 -3.63
N ARG A 2 29.64 15.82 -3.11
CA ARG A 2 28.80 14.85 -3.85
C ARG A 2 27.35 15.30 -3.67
N TYR A 3 26.78 15.94 -4.65
CA TYR A 3 25.33 16.05 -4.78
C TYR A 3 24.79 14.65 -5.05
N TYR A 4 24.28 13.99 -4.03
CA TYR A 4 23.44 12.83 -4.21
C TYR A 4 22.19 13.28 -4.98
N ASN A 5 21.99 12.68 -6.14
CA ASN A 5 20.80 12.82 -6.96
C ASN A 5 19.58 12.30 -6.16
N LEU A 6 18.95 13.18 -5.38
CA LEU A 6 17.72 12.90 -4.63
C LEU A 6 16.48 12.99 -5.55
N LYS A 7 16.63 12.68 -6.83
CA LYS A 7 15.51 12.62 -7.76
C LYS A 7 14.74 11.32 -7.50
N HIS A 8 13.50 11.45 -7.05
CA HIS A 8 12.47 10.45 -6.79
C HIS A 8 12.50 9.87 -5.36
N ASN A 9 12.14 10.66 -4.39
CA ASN A 9 12.06 10.19 -3.02
C ASN A 9 10.63 9.81 -2.64
N CYS A 10 10.48 8.56 -2.18
CA CYS A 10 9.40 8.13 -1.29
C CYS A 10 9.18 9.12 -0.15
N MET A 11 8.06 9.06 0.53
CA MET A 11 7.80 9.90 1.69
C MET A 11 8.88 9.72 2.77
N LEU A 12 9.35 10.84 3.30
CA LEU A 12 10.38 10.87 4.33
C LEU A 12 9.77 11.28 5.66
N ILE A 13 10.08 10.50 6.69
CA ILE A 13 9.86 10.88 8.10
C ILE A 13 11.25 10.88 8.75
N ASP A 14 11.66 12.02 9.30
CA ASP A 14 12.98 12.20 9.91
C ASP A 14 14.14 11.73 8.99
N ASN A 15 14.07 12.10 7.71
CA ASN A 15 15.02 11.71 6.66
C ASN A 15 15.12 10.20 6.38
N LYS A 16 14.19 9.41 6.87
CA LYS A 16 14.07 7.97 6.56
C LYS A 16 12.92 7.75 5.60
N LYS A 17 13.13 6.85 4.63
CA LYS A 17 12.09 6.43 3.70
C LYS A 17 11.09 5.54 4.42
N PHE A 18 9.80 5.83 4.22
CA PHE A 18 8.70 5.01 4.70
C PHE A 18 7.71 4.75 3.57
N GLU A 19 7.27 3.52 3.51
CA GLU A 19 6.03 3.13 2.83
C GLU A 19 4.95 2.96 3.90
N THR A 20 3.69 2.93 3.50
CA THR A 20 2.59 2.74 4.46
C THR A 20 2.42 1.28 4.87
N ILE A 21 2.88 0.36 4.00
CA ILE A 21 2.96 -1.08 4.21
C ILE A 21 4.19 -1.62 3.47
N TRP A 22 4.92 -2.53 4.09
CA TRP A 22 6.07 -3.22 3.48
C TRP A 22 6.28 -4.60 4.07
N TYR A 23 6.99 -5.45 3.35
CA TYR A 23 7.49 -6.73 3.85
C TYR A 23 8.93 -6.57 4.32
N ASP A 24 9.20 -7.01 5.55
CA ASP A 24 10.56 -7.04 6.10
C ASP A 24 11.15 -8.44 5.97
N ASP A 25 12.07 -8.62 5.02
CA ASP A 25 12.73 -9.91 4.74
C ASP A 25 13.49 -10.47 5.95
N LYS A 26 13.99 -9.59 6.84
CA LYS A 26 14.78 -10.04 8.01
C LYS A 26 13.93 -10.67 9.08
N SER A 27 12.75 -10.12 9.33
CA SER A 27 11.80 -10.62 10.34
C SER A 27 10.68 -11.46 9.72
N GLU A 28 10.68 -11.63 8.39
CA GLU A 28 9.66 -12.35 7.62
C GLU A 28 8.22 -11.94 7.97
N CYS A 29 8.02 -10.64 8.21
CA CYS A 29 6.73 -10.10 8.57
C CYS A 29 6.34 -8.89 7.72
N VAL A 30 5.03 -8.66 7.63
CA VAL A 30 4.47 -7.44 7.04
C VAL A 30 4.43 -6.37 8.10
N GLN A 31 4.80 -5.15 7.75
CA GLN A 31 4.77 -4.00 8.65
C GLN A 31 3.91 -2.90 8.06
N ILE A 32 3.18 -2.20 8.92
CA ILE A 32 2.32 -1.07 8.56
C ILE A 32 2.58 0.13 9.46
N ILE A 33 2.30 1.32 8.96
CA ILE A 33 2.13 2.51 9.81
C ILE A 33 0.74 2.43 10.43
N ASP A 34 0.66 2.40 11.76
CA ASP A 34 -0.63 2.48 12.47
C ASP A 34 -1.18 3.92 12.39
N GLN A 35 -2.12 4.14 11.47
CA GLN A 35 -2.69 5.47 11.24
C GLN A 35 -3.63 5.94 12.35
N THR A 36 -4.03 5.06 13.26
CA THR A 36 -4.88 5.44 14.41
C THR A 36 -4.12 6.26 15.44
N LYS A 37 -2.79 6.21 15.42
CA LYS A 37 -1.90 6.92 16.34
C LYS A 37 -1.41 8.27 15.80
N LEU A 38 -1.53 8.48 14.49
CA LEU A 38 -1.15 9.73 13.86
C LEU A 38 -2.15 10.86 14.20
N PRO A 39 -1.71 12.11 14.31
CA PRO A 39 -0.34 12.59 14.10
C PRO A 39 0.54 12.57 15.35
N PHE A 40 0.08 12.02 16.45
CA PHE A 40 0.74 12.15 17.76
C PHE A 40 1.93 11.21 17.92
N GLU A 41 1.83 10.01 17.37
CA GLU A 41 2.86 8.98 17.46
C GLU A 41 3.01 8.25 16.13
N LEU A 42 4.27 8.00 15.71
CA LEU A 42 4.59 7.11 14.60
C LEU A 42 4.81 5.71 15.14
N ILE A 43 3.80 4.86 15.02
CA ILE A 43 3.89 3.46 15.45
C ILE A 43 3.90 2.54 14.23
N ILE A 44 4.90 1.66 14.19
CA ILE A 44 5.01 0.59 13.22
C ILE A 44 4.44 -0.68 13.84
N THR A 45 3.38 -1.21 13.23
CA THR A 45 2.73 -2.44 13.69
C THR A 45 3.11 -3.60 12.77
N LYS A 46 3.48 -4.73 13.37
CA LYS A 46 3.75 -5.98 12.66
C LYS A 46 2.45 -6.76 12.44
N LEU A 47 2.29 -7.30 11.26
CA LEU A 47 1.22 -8.23 10.89
C LEU A 47 1.88 -9.59 10.65
N ASN A 48 1.69 -10.52 11.58
CA ASN A 48 2.35 -11.83 11.56
C ASN A 48 1.44 -12.94 11.02
N ASN A 49 0.14 -12.74 11.10
CA ASN A 49 -0.89 -13.72 10.80
C ASN A 49 -2.14 -13.05 10.20
N LEU A 50 -3.12 -13.88 9.85
CA LEU A 50 -4.40 -13.41 9.28
C LEU A 50 -5.17 -12.50 10.23
N ASP A 51 -5.22 -12.82 11.52
CA ASP A 51 -6.01 -12.05 12.49
C ASP A 51 -5.46 -10.63 12.67
N ASP A 52 -4.12 -10.46 12.63
CA ASP A 52 -3.49 -9.14 12.66
C ASP A 52 -3.95 -8.28 11.47
N VAL A 53 -4.05 -8.88 10.28
CA VAL A 53 -4.54 -8.18 9.07
C VAL A 53 -6.01 -7.79 9.22
N ILE A 54 -6.86 -8.71 9.69
CA ILE A 54 -8.28 -8.45 9.92
C ILE A 54 -8.46 -7.27 10.89
N ILE A 55 -7.71 -7.27 11.99
CA ILE A 55 -7.72 -6.20 12.99
C ILE A 55 -7.25 -4.89 12.35
N ALA A 56 -6.13 -4.91 11.62
CA ALA A 56 -5.58 -3.71 10.98
C ALA A 56 -6.58 -3.02 10.03
N ILE A 57 -7.36 -3.80 9.28
CA ILE A 57 -8.36 -3.27 8.35
C ILE A 57 -9.62 -2.81 9.12
N LYS A 58 -10.15 -3.62 10.04
CA LYS A 58 -11.38 -3.30 10.80
C LYS A 58 -11.22 -2.09 11.70
N GLU A 59 -10.10 -2.01 12.41
CA GLU A 59 -9.80 -0.90 13.32
C GLU A 59 -9.25 0.34 12.61
N MET A 60 -9.18 0.31 11.27
CA MET A 60 -8.66 1.40 10.46
C MET A 60 -7.21 1.81 10.79
N LYS A 61 -6.37 0.86 11.22
CA LYS A 61 -4.92 1.08 11.29
C LYS A 61 -4.34 1.38 9.91
N VAL A 62 -5.00 0.84 8.87
CA VAL A 62 -4.79 1.17 7.46
C VAL A 62 -6.07 1.74 6.87
N ARG A 63 -5.97 2.80 6.05
CA ARG A 63 -7.08 3.49 5.41
C ARG A 63 -6.72 3.88 3.99
N GLY A 64 -7.75 4.00 3.12
CA GLY A 64 -7.58 4.28 1.70
C GLY A 64 -7.65 3.00 0.86
N ALA A 65 -8.33 3.10 -0.29
CA ALA A 65 -8.64 1.93 -1.10
C ALA A 65 -7.39 1.16 -1.56
N PRO A 66 -6.31 1.80 -2.07
CA PRO A 66 -5.11 1.08 -2.48
C PRO A 66 -4.41 0.37 -1.31
N LEU A 67 -4.23 1.07 -0.18
CA LEU A 67 -3.58 0.49 0.98
C LEU A 67 -4.38 -0.66 1.60
N ILE A 68 -5.72 -0.56 1.65
CA ILE A 68 -6.59 -1.65 2.09
C ILE A 68 -6.45 -2.85 1.17
N GLY A 69 -6.38 -2.63 -0.16
CA GLY A 69 -6.16 -3.69 -1.14
C GLY A 69 -4.83 -4.41 -0.95
N ALA A 70 -3.73 -3.66 -0.80
CA ALA A 70 -2.41 -4.22 -0.53
C ALA A 70 -2.37 -4.99 0.80
N THR A 71 -3.00 -4.44 1.85
CA THR A 71 -3.09 -5.12 3.15
C THR A 71 -3.87 -6.43 3.04
N ALA A 72 -4.97 -6.45 2.29
CA ALA A 72 -5.74 -7.67 2.03
C ALA A 72 -4.95 -8.70 1.22
N ALA A 73 -4.13 -8.27 0.25
CA ALA A 73 -3.24 -9.16 -0.49
C ALA A 73 -2.24 -9.86 0.44
N PHE A 74 -1.58 -9.12 1.31
CA PHE A 74 -0.73 -9.71 2.35
C PHE A 74 -1.52 -10.60 3.31
N GLY A 75 -2.81 -10.29 3.57
CA GLY A 75 -3.70 -11.14 4.35
C GLY A 75 -3.88 -12.53 3.74
N VAL A 76 -4.06 -12.62 2.41
CA VAL A 76 -4.13 -13.92 1.71
C VAL A 76 -2.81 -14.67 1.79
N TYR A 77 -1.68 -13.97 1.63
CA TYR A 77 -0.34 -14.57 1.78
C TYR A 77 -0.13 -15.14 3.19
N LEU A 78 -0.40 -14.35 4.23
CA LEU A 78 -0.22 -14.76 5.62
C LEU A 78 -1.18 -15.91 5.99
N ALA A 79 -2.43 -15.86 5.53
CA ALA A 79 -3.39 -16.95 5.70
C ALA A 79 -2.87 -18.26 5.08
N PHE A 80 -2.34 -18.22 3.85
CA PHE A 80 -1.79 -19.41 3.20
C PHE A 80 -0.56 -19.94 3.94
N ARG A 81 0.32 -19.07 4.40
CA ARG A 81 1.50 -19.44 5.19
C ARG A 81 1.12 -20.22 6.46
N GLU A 82 0.00 -19.85 7.08
CA GLU A 82 -0.51 -20.44 8.32
C GLU A 82 -1.31 -21.72 8.07
N LEU A 83 -2.28 -21.69 7.17
CA LEU A 83 -3.33 -22.71 7.06
C LEU A 83 -2.99 -23.84 6.08
N LYS A 84 -2.47 -23.52 4.89
CA LYS A 84 -2.06 -24.46 3.82
C LYS A 84 -3.12 -25.48 3.34
N ASP A 85 -4.33 -25.41 3.88
CA ASP A 85 -5.48 -26.25 3.57
C ASP A 85 -6.52 -25.46 2.77
N LYS A 86 -7.12 -26.11 1.77
CA LYS A 86 -8.03 -25.44 0.83
C LYS A 86 -9.30 -24.93 1.50
N ASP A 87 -9.91 -25.73 2.34
CA ASP A 87 -11.20 -25.37 2.96
C ASP A 87 -11.01 -24.25 4.01
N GLN A 88 -9.93 -24.34 4.78
CA GLN A 88 -9.55 -23.29 5.72
C GLN A 88 -9.18 -21.99 4.98
N MET A 89 -8.53 -22.07 3.82
CA MET A 89 -8.24 -20.90 2.99
C MET A 89 -9.51 -20.23 2.48
N LEU A 90 -10.52 -20.98 2.05
CA LEU A 90 -11.80 -20.40 1.64
C LEU A 90 -12.46 -19.62 2.77
N LEU A 91 -12.46 -20.17 3.99
CA LEU A 91 -12.97 -19.46 5.17
C LEU A 91 -12.15 -18.19 5.50
N ALA A 92 -10.82 -18.25 5.37
CA ALA A 92 -9.93 -17.11 5.59
C ALA A 92 -10.21 -15.98 4.58
N ILE A 93 -10.38 -16.33 3.30
CA ILE A 93 -10.71 -15.39 2.23
C ILE A 93 -12.03 -14.67 2.53
N GLU A 94 -13.06 -15.40 2.94
CA GLU A 94 -14.34 -14.80 3.32
C GLU A 94 -14.21 -13.87 4.54
N LYS A 95 -13.43 -14.25 5.54
CA LYS A 95 -13.14 -13.37 6.69
C LYS A 95 -12.49 -12.06 6.26
N ILE A 96 -11.52 -12.10 5.31
CA ILE A 96 -10.89 -10.89 4.78
C ILE A 96 -11.95 -10.02 4.06
N LYS A 97 -12.74 -10.60 3.16
CA LYS A 97 -13.79 -9.90 2.41
C LYS A 97 -14.80 -9.21 3.32
N GLN A 98 -15.15 -9.84 4.43
CA GLN A 98 -16.09 -9.30 5.42
C GLN A 98 -15.52 -8.16 6.28
N THR A 99 -14.21 -7.87 6.24
CA THR A 99 -13.62 -6.76 7.01
C THR A 99 -14.14 -5.40 6.55
N ARG A 100 -14.30 -5.21 5.24
CA ARG A 100 -14.81 -3.97 4.60
C ARG A 100 -15.64 -4.31 3.37
N PRO A 101 -16.93 -4.67 3.50
CA PRO A 101 -17.75 -5.18 2.40
C PRO A 101 -17.94 -4.21 1.22
N THR A 102 -17.70 -2.92 1.41
CA THR A 102 -17.83 -1.89 0.37
C THR A 102 -16.49 -1.51 -0.29
N ALA A 103 -15.38 -2.08 0.16
CA ALA A 103 -14.05 -1.71 -0.33
C ALA A 103 -13.69 -2.50 -1.61
N VAL A 104 -14.00 -1.95 -2.78
CA VAL A 104 -13.78 -2.59 -4.09
C VAL A 104 -12.34 -3.09 -4.27
N ASN A 105 -11.34 -2.29 -3.89
CA ASN A 105 -9.93 -2.67 -4.01
C ASN A 105 -9.55 -3.87 -3.13
N LEU A 106 -10.22 -4.05 -2.00
CA LEU A 106 -10.03 -5.23 -1.15
C LEU A 106 -10.45 -6.50 -1.90
N PHE A 107 -11.65 -6.50 -2.48
CA PHE A 107 -12.16 -7.64 -3.25
C PHE A 107 -11.27 -7.95 -4.45
N TRP A 108 -10.91 -6.91 -5.22
CA TRP A 108 -10.01 -7.04 -6.36
C TRP A 108 -8.67 -7.68 -5.97
N ALA A 109 -8.04 -7.20 -4.90
CA ALA A 109 -6.75 -7.72 -4.44
C ALA A 109 -6.87 -9.19 -3.97
N VAL A 110 -7.91 -9.51 -3.21
CA VAL A 110 -8.17 -10.87 -2.75
C VAL A 110 -8.39 -11.82 -3.93
N GLU A 111 -9.22 -11.45 -4.91
CA GLU A 111 -9.48 -12.27 -6.10
C GLU A 111 -8.21 -12.47 -6.93
N ARG A 112 -7.41 -11.42 -7.11
CA ARG A 112 -6.13 -11.49 -7.80
C ARG A 112 -5.17 -12.46 -7.09
N MET A 113 -5.07 -12.40 -5.77
CA MET A 113 -4.26 -13.33 -4.98
C MET A 113 -4.75 -14.76 -5.08
N VAL A 114 -6.06 -14.99 -4.95
CA VAL A 114 -6.69 -16.32 -5.04
C VAL A 114 -6.44 -16.95 -6.41
N SER A 115 -6.46 -16.17 -7.49
CA SER A 115 -6.18 -16.66 -8.84
C SER A 115 -4.76 -17.23 -9.02
N LYS A 116 -3.84 -16.98 -8.06
CA LYS A 116 -2.48 -17.51 -8.05
C LYS A 116 -2.34 -18.81 -7.27
N ILE A 117 -3.38 -19.23 -6.54
CA ILE A 117 -3.34 -20.45 -5.75
C ILE A 117 -3.67 -21.64 -6.64
N ASP A 118 -2.68 -22.47 -6.87
CA ASP A 118 -2.84 -23.76 -7.54
C ASP A 118 -2.27 -24.86 -6.63
N PHE A 119 -3.15 -25.63 -6.04
CA PHE A 119 -2.80 -26.69 -5.09
C PHE A 119 -2.07 -27.88 -5.74
N SER A 120 -1.80 -27.86 -7.05
CA SER A 120 -0.91 -28.84 -7.70
C SER A 120 0.57 -28.57 -7.40
N TYR A 121 0.92 -27.33 -7.00
CA TYR A 121 2.28 -26.96 -6.60
C TYR A 121 2.56 -27.30 -5.14
N ALA A 122 3.85 -27.38 -4.79
CA ALA A 122 4.27 -27.51 -3.40
C ALA A 122 3.89 -26.24 -2.60
N ASN A 123 3.49 -26.42 -1.34
CA ASN A 123 3.06 -25.30 -0.48
C ASN A 123 4.08 -24.14 -0.42
N LYS A 124 5.38 -24.47 -0.39
CA LYS A 124 6.42 -23.42 -0.37
C LYS A 124 6.51 -22.63 -1.66
N GLU A 125 6.19 -23.26 -2.77
CA GLU A 125 6.14 -22.61 -4.07
C GLU A 125 4.95 -21.65 -4.15
N ILE A 126 3.77 -22.09 -3.72
CA ILE A 126 2.56 -21.24 -3.65
C ILE A 126 2.81 -20.06 -2.71
N GLU A 127 3.41 -20.30 -1.54
CA GLU A 127 3.76 -19.23 -0.59
C GLU A 127 4.64 -18.17 -1.24
N ASN A 128 5.69 -18.58 -1.98
CA ASN A 128 6.57 -17.66 -2.69
C ASN A 128 5.85 -16.90 -3.83
N ILE A 129 4.94 -17.56 -4.54
CA ILE A 129 4.12 -16.93 -5.59
C ILE A 129 3.23 -15.86 -4.96
N LEU A 130 2.57 -16.15 -3.84
CA LEU A 130 1.69 -15.23 -3.16
C LEU A 130 2.45 -14.02 -2.59
N LEU A 131 3.61 -14.22 -1.98
CA LEU A 131 4.44 -13.12 -1.50
C LEU A 131 4.85 -12.20 -2.66
N LYS A 132 5.33 -12.77 -3.76
CA LYS A 132 5.70 -11.99 -4.96
C LYS A 132 4.53 -11.22 -5.53
N GLU A 133 3.33 -11.81 -5.57
CA GLU A 133 2.15 -11.14 -6.09
C GLU A 133 1.68 -10.00 -5.18
N ALA A 134 1.73 -10.17 -3.84
CA ALA A 134 1.42 -9.10 -2.90
C ALA A 134 2.41 -7.93 -3.03
N LEU A 135 3.71 -8.21 -3.13
CA LEU A 135 4.73 -7.19 -3.40
C LEU A 135 4.50 -6.48 -4.74
N LYS A 136 4.12 -7.22 -5.77
CA LYS A 136 3.79 -6.67 -7.10
C LYS A 136 2.59 -5.72 -7.05
N ILE A 137 1.56 -6.03 -6.27
CA ILE A 137 0.43 -5.11 -6.03
C ILE A 137 0.92 -3.79 -5.43
N CYS A 138 1.84 -3.84 -4.47
CA CYS A 138 2.43 -2.63 -3.88
C CYS A 138 3.23 -1.82 -4.91
N GLU A 139 4.08 -2.46 -5.72
CA GLU A 139 4.87 -1.78 -6.75
C GLU A 139 3.98 -1.15 -7.82
N GLU A 140 2.95 -1.84 -8.27
CA GLU A 140 1.99 -1.31 -9.25
C GLU A 140 1.25 -0.06 -8.73
N ASP A 141 0.91 -0.04 -7.44
CA ASP A 141 0.31 1.15 -6.81
C ASP A 141 1.28 2.33 -6.77
N LYS A 142 2.53 2.08 -6.36
CA LYS A 142 3.59 3.11 -6.35
C LYS A 142 3.83 3.68 -7.75
N ASP A 143 3.93 2.81 -8.76
CA ASP A 143 4.11 3.21 -10.15
C ASP A 143 2.92 4.02 -10.68
N CYS A 144 1.70 3.62 -10.31
CA CYS A 144 0.49 4.36 -10.66
C CYS A 144 0.49 5.76 -10.04
N CYS A 145 0.74 5.88 -8.74
CA CYS A 145 0.84 7.15 -8.04
C CYS A 145 1.95 8.03 -8.61
N LYS A 146 3.10 7.44 -8.94
CA LYS A 146 4.20 8.13 -9.59
C LYS A 146 3.80 8.74 -10.93
N LYS A 147 3.14 7.96 -11.80
CA LYS A 147 2.65 8.44 -13.10
C LYS A 147 1.60 9.55 -12.95
N ILE A 148 0.72 9.47 -11.94
CA ILE A 148 -0.21 10.54 -11.60
C ILE A 148 0.58 11.82 -11.25
N GLY A 149 1.65 11.68 -10.45
CA GLY A 149 2.53 12.79 -10.09
C GLY A 149 3.20 13.43 -11.31
N GLU A 150 3.79 12.62 -12.18
CA GLU A 150 4.46 13.06 -13.41
C GLU A 150 3.50 13.83 -14.34
N ASN A 151 2.34 13.25 -14.64
CA ASN A 151 1.35 13.88 -15.51
C ASN A 151 0.75 15.14 -14.87
N GLY A 152 0.50 15.13 -13.56
CA GLY A 152 -0.04 16.27 -12.82
C GLY A 152 0.97 17.42 -12.70
N LEU A 153 2.28 17.13 -12.67
CA LEU A 153 3.33 18.16 -12.68
C LEU A 153 3.24 19.05 -13.91
N GLU A 154 3.00 18.49 -15.09
CA GLU A 154 2.86 19.28 -16.32
C GLU A 154 1.68 20.27 -16.23
N ILE A 155 0.57 19.86 -15.64
CA ILE A 155 -0.59 20.74 -15.42
C ILE A 155 -0.21 21.86 -14.45
N ILE A 156 0.47 21.54 -13.34
CA ILE A 156 0.91 22.51 -12.35
C ILE A 156 1.86 23.53 -12.98
N LYS A 157 2.85 23.08 -13.75
CA LYS A 157 3.81 23.96 -14.45
C LYS A 157 3.11 24.94 -15.40
N ASN A 158 2.16 24.46 -16.21
CA ASN A 158 1.43 25.29 -17.14
C ASN A 158 0.65 26.42 -16.44
N ILE A 159 -0.01 26.10 -15.31
CA ILE A 159 -0.75 27.10 -14.52
C ILE A 159 0.20 28.05 -13.78
N SER A 160 1.34 27.54 -13.27
CA SER A 160 2.30 28.35 -12.50
C SER A 160 3.02 29.41 -13.35
N ASN A 161 3.14 29.22 -14.66
CA ASN A 161 3.67 30.21 -15.57
C ASN A 161 2.85 31.52 -15.56
N GLU A 162 1.57 31.44 -15.24
CA GLU A 162 0.65 32.59 -15.21
C GLU A 162 0.44 33.14 -13.79
N LYS A 163 0.75 32.37 -12.75
CA LYS A 163 0.43 32.70 -11.35
C LYS A 163 1.60 32.44 -10.43
N LYS A 164 1.97 33.44 -9.61
CA LYS A 164 3.03 33.31 -8.59
C LYS A 164 2.67 32.34 -7.45
N LYS A 165 1.39 32.06 -7.21
CA LYS A 165 0.89 31.20 -6.13
C LYS A 165 -0.27 30.37 -6.65
N LEU A 166 -0.17 29.06 -6.47
CA LEU A 166 -1.25 28.12 -6.77
C LEU A 166 -1.97 27.70 -5.50
N ASN A 167 -3.29 27.64 -5.56
CA ASN A 167 -4.11 27.02 -4.53
C ASN A 167 -4.64 25.70 -5.11
N ILE A 168 -4.38 24.61 -4.40
CA ILE A 168 -4.81 23.25 -4.82
C ILE A 168 -5.81 22.76 -3.79
N LEU A 169 -6.98 22.31 -4.27
CA LEU A 169 -8.00 21.69 -3.45
C LEU A 169 -8.05 20.20 -3.75
N THR A 170 -8.04 19.38 -2.73
CA THR A 170 -8.28 17.93 -2.83
C THR A 170 -9.38 17.52 -1.86
N HIS A 171 -9.99 16.38 -2.12
CA HIS A 171 -11.08 15.84 -1.31
C HIS A 171 -10.86 14.37 -1.01
N CYS A 172 -11.42 13.89 0.11
CA CYS A 172 -11.31 12.52 0.59
C CYS A 172 -9.88 12.15 1.08
N ASN A 173 -9.67 10.88 1.41
CA ASN A 173 -8.35 10.36 1.79
C ASN A 173 -7.56 9.97 0.53
N ALA A 174 -6.86 10.92 -0.04
CA ALA A 174 -6.17 10.81 -1.32
C ALA A 174 -4.67 11.12 -1.24
N GLY A 175 -4.15 11.26 -0.01
CA GLY A 175 -2.73 11.50 0.27
C GLY A 175 -1.93 10.20 0.37
N TRP A 176 -0.65 10.35 0.70
CA TRP A 176 0.29 9.23 0.88
C TRP A 176 -0.28 8.10 1.74
N LEU A 177 -0.86 8.42 2.90
CA LEU A 177 -1.37 7.43 3.85
C LEU A 177 -2.54 6.58 3.31
N ALA A 178 -3.09 6.90 2.15
CA ALA A 178 -4.15 6.12 1.50
C ALA A 178 -3.64 5.10 0.47
N THR A 179 -2.37 5.17 0.12
CA THR A 179 -1.68 4.38 -0.90
C THR A 179 -0.42 3.76 -0.29
N ILE A 180 0.42 3.13 -1.10
CA ILE A 180 1.70 2.62 -0.61
C ILE A 180 2.70 3.75 -0.49
N ASP A 181 2.74 4.64 -1.49
CA ASP A 181 3.60 5.82 -1.51
C ASP A 181 2.97 6.94 -2.36
N TRP A 182 3.38 8.20 -2.18
CA TRP A 182 3.00 9.40 -2.94
C TRP A 182 1.56 9.89 -2.73
N GLY A 183 0.57 9.02 -2.58
CA GLY A 183 -0.84 9.35 -2.70
C GLY A 183 -1.28 9.54 -4.15
N THR A 184 -2.57 9.67 -4.38
CA THR A 184 -3.12 9.95 -5.71
C THR A 184 -3.16 11.46 -5.97
N ALA A 185 -4.09 12.20 -5.36
CA ALA A 185 -4.25 13.64 -5.57
C ALA A 185 -3.08 14.47 -5.04
N THR A 186 -2.29 13.96 -4.11
CA THR A 186 -1.11 14.67 -3.56
C THR A 186 0.16 14.41 -4.36
N ALA A 187 0.24 13.36 -5.17
CA ALA A 187 1.42 13.04 -5.95
C ALA A 187 1.89 14.21 -6.85
N PRO A 188 1.04 14.92 -7.61
CA PRO A 188 1.46 16.08 -8.38
C PRO A 188 2.08 17.20 -7.55
N ILE A 189 1.60 17.37 -6.31
CA ILE A 189 2.12 18.40 -5.39
C ILE A 189 3.53 18.03 -4.95
N TYR A 190 3.75 16.78 -4.56
CA TYR A 190 5.08 16.30 -4.19
C TYR A 190 6.06 16.36 -5.37
N TYR A 191 5.60 15.96 -6.55
CA TYR A 191 6.40 16.07 -7.77
C TYR A 191 6.76 17.52 -8.09
N ALA A 192 5.83 18.47 -7.95
CA ALA A 192 6.10 19.88 -8.15
C ALA A 192 7.14 20.40 -7.14
N ARG A 193 7.01 20.04 -5.86
CA ARG A 193 7.99 20.39 -4.82
C ARG A 193 9.39 19.87 -5.14
N ASP A 194 9.51 18.65 -5.62
CA ASP A 194 10.79 17.96 -5.82
C ASP A 194 11.47 18.36 -7.14
N ASN A 195 10.76 19.04 -8.05
CA ASN A 195 11.26 19.49 -9.35
C ASN A 195 11.40 21.02 -9.49
N ASN A 196 11.24 21.78 -8.41
CA ASN A 196 11.48 23.24 -8.34
C ASN A 196 12.86 23.58 -7.81
#